data_257c00edd4d44edc86cde8190cc210ea
#
_entry.id   257c00edd4d44edc86cde8190cc210ea
#
_cell.length_a   1.000
_cell.length_b   1.000
_cell.length_c   1.000
_cell.angle_alpha   90.00
_cell.angle_beta   90.00
_cell.angle_gamma   90.00
#
_symmetry.space_group_name_H-M   'P 1'
#
loop_
_entity.id
_entity.type
_entity.pdbx_description
1 polymer ?
#
loop_
_entity_poly.entity_id
_entity_poly.type
_entity_poly.pdbx_seq_one_letter_code
_entity_poly.pdbx_strand_id
1 'polypeptide(L)'
;MARKPAFISHSPEREAAIQSRLLDVMETRFRRKIAGVVADESKRYLEAYQELGYVPAPSDDDVQAFRDLYKEMGLQTVRTFGARVVSQGKALGYDLEAKQEGGFAALFRSLALAWINLEPIRKRITAVTETTRSRIVSEVARGQQEGLGVAEIARGINKRVPSISRARGALIARTETHNAANYAMHETAKSTGLELEKEWVSTEDARTRNFGDDAEYDHVSMHGQKRAMDEPFSMPWIGGPDLLIMYPGEAGKPGAATINCRCSSIHRVVGLDD
;
A
#
# COMPACT_ATOMS: atom_id res chain seq x y z
N MET A 1 41.61 9.73 -2.11
CA MET A 1 40.30 10.10 -1.50
C MET A 1 39.55 8.80 -1.25
N ALA A 2 39.19 8.51 0.00
CA ALA A 2 38.36 7.33 0.29
C ALA A 2 37.00 7.49 -0.40
N ARG A 3 36.61 6.51 -1.23
CA ARG A 3 35.30 6.50 -1.87
C ARG A 3 34.23 6.45 -0.76
N LYS A 4 33.31 7.40 -0.76
CA LYS A 4 32.14 7.33 0.13
C LYS A 4 31.27 6.18 -0.35
N PRO A 5 30.79 5.30 0.54
CA PRO A 5 29.92 4.19 0.13
C PRO A 5 28.59 4.70 -0.43
N ALA A 6 27.94 3.86 -1.25
CA ALA A 6 26.62 4.13 -1.80
C ALA A 6 25.58 4.44 -0.71
N PHE A 7 24.46 5.10 -1.07
CA PHE A 7 23.38 5.49 -0.15
C PHE A 7 22.74 4.32 0.63
N ILE A 8 23.13 3.08 0.31
CA ILE A 8 22.82 1.87 1.07
C ILE A 8 24.13 1.27 1.59
N SER A 9 24.20 1.06 2.89
CA SER A 9 25.30 0.33 3.53
C SER A 9 25.26 -1.18 3.28
N HIS A 10 24.32 -1.68 2.46
CA HIS A 10 24.03 -3.10 2.21
C HIS A 10 23.73 -3.36 0.75
N SER A 11 23.79 -4.65 0.31
CA SER A 11 23.30 -5.02 -1.01
C SER A 11 21.80 -4.72 -1.17
N PRO A 12 21.32 -4.54 -2.43
CA PRO A 12 19.92 -4.32 -2.74
C PRO A 12 18.98 -5.32 -2.07
N GLU A 13 19.33 -6.60 -2.13
CA GLU A 13 18.52 -7.70 -1.60
C GLU A 13 18.43 -7.63 -0.07
N ARG A 14 19.55 -7.29 0.60
CA ARG A 14 19.58 -7.12 2.06
C ARG A 14 18.75 -5.93 2.49
N GLU A 15 18.80 -4.83 1.76
CA GLU A 15 17.99 -3.67 2.03
C GLU A 15 16.50 -3.98 1.81
N ALA A 16 16.15 -4.62 0.71
CA ALA A 16 14.79 -5.08 0.44
C ALA A 16 14.27 -6.04 1.52
N ALA A 17 15.12 -6.95 2.02
CA ALA A 17 14.76 -7.83 3.13
C ALA A 17 14.46 -7.07 4.44
N ILE A 18 15.20 -5.99 4.72
CA ILE A 18 14.92 -5.14 5.89
C ILE A 18 13.59 -4.40 5.69
N GLN A 19 13.37 -3.82 4.51
CA GLN A 19 12.11 -3.15 4.18
C GLN A 19 10.92 -4.11 4.28
N SER A 20 11.06 -5.34 3.77
CA SER A 20 10.03 -6.38 3.89
C SER A 20 9.66 -6.68 5.34
N ARG A 21 10.64 -6.82 6.25
CA ARG A 21 10.36 -7.03 7.67
C ARG A 21 9.63 -5.86 8.33
N LEU A 22 9.98 -4.64 7.97
CA LEU A 22 9.28 -3.45 8.46
C LEU A 22 7.85 -3.40 7.93
N LEU A 23 7.63 -3.76 6.66
CA LEU A 23 6.31 -3.88 6.06
C LEU A 23 5.47 -4.93 6.77
N ASP A 24 6.02 -6.11 7.07
CA ASP A 24 5.32 -7.19 7.79
C ASP A 24 4.84 -6.73 9.17
N VAL A 25 5.65 -5.95 9.88
CA VAL A 25 5.26 -5.35 11.18
C VAL A 25 4.09 -4.39 11.00
N MET A 26 4.15 -3.48 10.03
CA MET A 26 3.08 -2.53 9.75
C MET A 26 1.80 -3.23 9.28
N GLU A 27 1.93 -4.18 8.34
CA GLU A 27 0.80 -4.99 7.86
C GLU A 27 0.12 -5.72 9.01
N THR A 28 0.87 -6.39 9.87
CA THR A 28 0.33 -7.12 11.02
C THR A 28 -0.43 -6.21 11.97
N ARG A 29 0.09 -5.00 12.20
CA ARG A 29 -0.54 -3.98 13.06
C ARG A 29 -1.87 -3.51 12.48
N PHE A 30 -1.89 -3.14 11.21
CA PHE A 30 -3.07 -2.55 10.58
C PHE A 30 -4.09 -3.57 10.14
N ARG A 31 -3.69 -4.80 9.83
CA ARG A 31 -4.60 -5.87 9.44
C ARG A 31 -5.75 -6.08 10.42
N ARG A 32 -5.45 -6.08 11.72
CA ARG A 32 -6.49 -6.25 12.77
C ARG A 32 -7.42 -5.05 12.85
N LYS A 33 -6.88 -3.84 12.77
CA LYS A 33 -7.68 -2.61 12.82
C LYS A 33 -8.62 -2.51 11.62
N ILE A 34 -8.09 -2.76 10.41
CA ILE A 34 -8.89 -2.77 9.18
C ILE A 34 -9.97 -3.85 9.24
N ALA A 35 -9.62 -5.06 9.69
CA ALA A 35 -10.60 -6.14 9.84
C ALA A 35 -11.71 -5.77 10.84
N GLY A 36 -11.39 -5.04 11.91
CA GLY A 36 -12.38 -4.51 12.85
C GLY A 36 -13.36 -3.56 12.15
N VAL A 37 -12.84 -2.53 11.46
CA VAL A 37 -13.70 -1.56 10.74
C VAL A 37 -14.58 -2.27 9.71
N VAL A 38 -14.05 -3.21 8.93
CA VAL A 38 -14.83 -4.02 7.96
C VAL A 38 -15.90 -4.87 8.65
N ALA A 39 -15.61 -5.41 9.83
CA ALA A 39 -16.57 -6.21 10.60
C ALA A 39 -17.71 -5.34 11.14
N ASP A 40 -17.39 -4.18 11.70
CA ASP A 40 -18.37 -3.25 12.26
C ASP A 40 -19.28 -2.68 11.14
N GLU A 41 -18.70 -2.32 10.00
CA GLU A 41 -19.45 -1.91 8.82
C GLU A 41 -20.39 -3.03 8.33
N SER A 42 -19.88 -4.26 8.21
CA SER A 42 -20.68 -5.42 7.81
C SER A 42 -21.84 -5.68 8.75
N LYS A 43 -21.64 -5.50 10.05
CA LYS A 43 -22.69 -5.65 11.07
C LYS A 43 -23.79 -4.59 10.89
N ARG A 44 -23.42 -3.32 10.69
CA ARG A 44 -24.39 -2.24 10.42
C ARG A 44 -25.23 -2.52 9.18
N TYR A 45 -24.61 -3.02 8.09
CA TYR A 45 -25.37 -3.42 6.90
C TYR A 45 -26.34 -4.57 7.16
N LEU A 46 -25.98 -5.54 8.00
CA LEU A 46 -26.86 -6.64 8.36
C LEU A 46 -28.02 -6.18 9.24
N GLU A 47 -27.78 -5.32 10.20
CA GLU A 47 -28.81 -4.71 11.05
C GLU A 47 -29.79 -3.91 10.19
N ALA A 48 -29.30 -3.07 9.30
CA ALA A 48 -30.13 -2.33 8.35
C ALA A 48 -30.94 -3.26 7.42
N TYR A 49 -30.33 -4.34 6.92
CA TYR A 49 -31.06 -5.32 6.10
C TYR A 49 -32.19 -6.02 6.89
N GLN A 50 -31.97 -6.34 8.14
CA GLN A 50 -33.01 -6.96 9.00
C GLN A 50 -34.18 -6.00 9.28
N GLU A 51 -33.88 -4.70 9.44
CA GLU A 51 -34.87 -3.67 9.74
C GLU A 51 -35.62 -3.18 8.48
N LEU A 52 -34.88 -2.89 7.41
CA LEU A 52 -35.39 -2.21 6.22
C LEU A 52 -35.72 -3.15 5.06
N GLY A 53 -35.21 -4.39 5.07
CA GLY A 53 -35.33 -5.33 3.98
C GLY A 53 -34.34 -5.12 2.82
N TYR A 54 -33.47 -4.12 2.90
CA TYR A 54 -32.42 -3.85 1.92
C TYR A 54 -31.13 -3.36 2.58
N VAL A 55 -30.00 -3.41 1.86
CA VAL A 55 -28.69 -2.91 2.31
C VAL A 55 -28.51 -1.48 1.79
N PRO A 56 -28.44 -0.47 2.66
CA PRO A 56 -28.31 0.93 2.24
C PRO A 56 -26.95 1.22 1.58
N ALA A 57 -26.82 2.39 0.96
CA ALA A 57 -25.53 2.90 0.51
C ALA A 57 -24.59 3.16 1.71
N PRO A 58 -23.26 3.17 1.52
CA PRO A 58 -22.33 3.58 2.56
C PRO A 58 -22.67 4.97 3.09
N SER A 59 -22.57 5.13 4.39
CA SER A 59 -22.72 6.44 5.04
C SER A 59 -21.41 7.23 5.02
N ASP A 60 -21.47 8.53 5.28
CA ASP A 60 -20.30 9.36 5.47
C ASP A 60 -19.43 8.87 6.65
N ASP A 61 -20.06 8.34 7.70
CA ASP A 61 -19.38 7.77 8.87
C ASP A 61 -18.58 6.52 8.50
N ASP A 62 -19.08 5.68 7.60
CA ASP A 62 -18.35 4.50 7.10
C ASP A 62 -17.08 4.94 6.37
N VAL A 63 -17.19 5.93 5.48
CA VAL A 63 -16.05 6.49 4.76
C VAL A 63 -15.06 7.17 5.71
N GLN A 64 -15.58 7.89 6.72
CA GLN A 64 -14.75 8.59 7.70
C GLN A 64 -13.95 7.61 8.57
N ALA A 65 -14.53 6.50 9.00
CA ALA A 65 -13.84 5.46 9.78
C ALA A 65 -12.61 4.90 9.02
N PHE A 66 -12.76 4.64 7.72
CA PHE A 66 -11.62 4.24 6.89
C PHE A 66 -10.62 5.38 6.68
N ARG A 67 -11.07 6.61 6.49
CA ARG A 67 -10.19 7.78 6.34
C ARG A 67 -9.29 7.97 7.55
N ASP A 68 -9.84 7.87 8.77
CA ASP A 68 -9.09 8.00 10.00
C ASP A 68 -8.05 6.88 10.16
N LEU A 69 -8.43 5.67 9.80
CA LEU A 69 -7.53 4.51 9.81
C LEU A 69 -6.39 4.66 8.78
N TYR A 70 -6.69 5.12 7.57
CA TYR A 70 -5.66 5.40 6.56
C TYR A 70 -4.73 6.54 6.98
N LYS A 71 -5.26 7.56 7.66
CA LYS A 71 -4.45 8.65 8.21
C LYS A 71 -3.48 8.13 9.28
N GLU A 72 -3.95 7.30 10.20
CA GLU A 72 -3.09 6.67 11.20
C GLU A 72 -2.00 5.81 10.54
N MET A 73 -2.40 4.98 9.58
CA MET A 73 -1.50 4.11 8.84
C MET A 73 -0.46 4.92 8.06
N GLY A 74 -0.87 5.95 7.34
CA GLY A 74 0.01 6.84 6.60
C GLY A 74 1.04 7.51 7.52
N LEU A 75 0.59 8.11 8.64
CA LEU A 75 1.49 8.76 9.60
C LEU A 75 2.57 7.81 10.15
N GLN A 76 2.20 6.59 10.50
CA GLN A 76 3.14 5.63 11.07
C GLN A 76 4.09 5.06 10.00
N THR A 77 3.56 4.70 8.84
CA THR A 77 4.34 4.11 7.76
C THR A 77 5.31 5.11 7.16
N VAL A 78 4.83 6.32 6.83
CA VAL A 78 5.68 7.39 6.26
C VAL A 78 6.81 7.76 7.23
N ARG A 79 6.51 7.90 8.52
CA ARG A 79 7.55 8.16 9.52
C ARG A 79 8.60 7.05 9.57
N THR A 80 8.19 5.79 9.56
CA THR A 80 9.10 4.64 9.66
C THR A 80 10.02 4.56 8.46
N PHE A 81 9.48 4.63 7.25
CA PHE A 81 10.24 4.45 6.03
C PHE A 81 11.00 5.72 5.62
N GLY A 82 10.44 6.90 5.85
CA GLY A 82 11.16 8.16 5.65
C GLY A 82 12.35 8.31 6.60
N ALA A 83 12.18 7.97 7.89
CA ALA A 83 13.28 7.99 8.85
C ALA A 83 14.41 7.00 8.47
N ARG A 84 14.06 5.89 7.83
CA ARG A 84 15.05 4.93 7.34
C ARG A 84 15.93 5.55 6.25
N VAL A 85 15.35 6.21 5.26
CA VAL A 85 16.09 6.91 4.20
C VAL A 85 17.07 7.93 4.79
N VAL A 86 16.59 8.77 5.72
CA VAL A 86 17.44 9.75 6.40
C VAL A 86 18.56 9.09 7.21
N SER A 87 18.25 8.02 7.95
CA SER A 87 19.23 7.29 8.74
C SER A 87 20.32 6.66 7.88
N GLN A 88 19.96 6.12 6.73
CA GLN A 88 20.92 5.57 5.77
C GLN A 88 21.85 6.66 5.24
N GLY A 89 21.32 7.80 4.79
CA GLY A 89 22.13 8.91 4.31
C GLY A 89 23.09 9.44 5.38
N LYS A 90 22.63 9.59 6.62
CA LYS A 90 23.48 10.01 7.75
C LYS A 90 24.56 8.98 8.07
N ALA A 91 24.26 7.68 8.03
CA ALA A 91 25.23 6.62 8.25
C ALA A 91 26.36 6.61 7.21
N LEU A 92 26.11 7.15 6.02
CA LEU A 92 27.09 7.34 4.95
C LEU A 92 27.85 8.67 5.06
N GLY A 93 27.61 9.43 6.13
CA GLY A 93 28.33 10.67 6.41
C GLY A 93 27.76 11.90 5.67
N TYR A 94 26.53 11.79 5.11
CA TYR A 94 25.84 12.97 4.56
C TYR A 94 25.20 13.77 5.70
N ASP A 95 25.43 15.08 5.69
CA ASP A 95 24.74 15.98 6.59
C ASP A 95 23.37 16.32 5.98
N LEU A 96 22.36 15.53 6.38
CA LEU A 96 21.01 15.66 5.89
C LEU A 96 20.19 16.49 6.87
N GLU A 97 19.70 17.61 6.38
CA GLU A 97 18.75 18.47 7.07
C GLU A 97 17.45 18.58 6.27
N ALA A 98 16.32 18.61 6.97
CA ALA A 98 15.06 18.89 6.30
C ALA A 98 14.98 20.40 6.01
N LYS A 99 14.68 20.75 4.76
CA LYS A 99 14.57 22.15 4.31
C LYS A 99 13.39 22.92 4.93
N GLN A 100 12.44 22.20 5.56
CA GLN A 100 11.28 22.83 6.16
C GLN A 100 11.45 23.06 7.67
N GLU A 101 10.79 24.09 8.20
CA GLU A 101 10.72 24.35 9.63
C GLU A 101 10.12 23.14 10.38
N GLY A 102 10.69 22.77 11.52
CA GLY A 102 10.31 21.56 12.27
C GLY A 102 11.01 20.26 11.82
N GLY A 103 11.95 20.36 10.87
CA GLY A 103 12.85 19.26 10.52
C GLY A 103 12.14 18.05 9.89
N PHE A 104 12.77 16.89 9.97
CA PHE A 104 12.24 15.64 9.39
C PHE A 104 10.91 15.19 10.00
N ALA A 105 10.61 15.52 11.25
CA ALA A 105 9.33 15.17 11.85
C ALA A 105 8.17 15.91 11.15
N ALA A 106 8.35 17.18 10.82
CA ALA A 106 7.39 17.97 10.06
C ALA A 106 7.30 17.48 8.61
N LEU A 107 8.44 17.16 7.97
CA LEU A 107 8.45 16.56 6.64
C LEU A 107 7.62 15.28 6.58
N PHE A 108 7.84 14.32 7.48
CA PHE A 108 7.10 13.06 7.47
C PHE A 108 5.61 13.25 7.72
N ARG A 109 5.24 14.19 8.58
CA ARG A 109 3.83 14.56 8.77
C ARG A 109 3.22 15.14 7.48
N SER A 110 3.94 16.04 6.83
CA SER A 110 3.51 16.65 5.57
C SER A 110 3.35 15.60 4.47
N LEU A 111 4.31 14.71 4.30
CA LEU A 111 4.24 13.62 3.33
C LEU A 111 3.07 12.67 3.62
N ALA A 112 2.82 12.32 4.87
CA ALA A 112 1.69 11.46 5.24
C ALA A 112 0.35 12.13 4.91
N LEU A 113 0.21 13.42 5.18
CA LEU A 113 -0.98 14.20 4.82
C LEU A 113 -1.13 14.35 3.30
N ALA A 114 -0.02 14.55 2.58
CA ALA A 114 -0.04 14.57 1.13
C ALA A 114 -0.49 13.21 0.56
N TRP A 115 0.06 12.10 1.06
CA TRP A 115 -0.30 10.76 0.63
C TRP A 115 -1.80 10.47 0.78
N ILE A 116 -2.39 10.74 1.96
CA ILE A 116 -3.83 10.46 2.18
C ILE A 116 -4.74 11.35 1.32
N ASN A 117 -4.25 12.52 0.92
CA ASN A 117 -4.99 13.45 0.07
C ASN A 117 -4.78 13.21 -1.43
N LEU A 118 -3.92 12.27 -1.84
CA LEU A 118 -3.85 11.85 -3.22
C LEU A 118 -5.23 11.37 -3.70
N GLU A 119 -5.66 11.86 -4.84
CA GLU A 119 -6.97 11.50 -5.40
C GLU A 119 -7.18 9.97 -5.50
N PRO A 120 -6.19 9.18 -5.98
CA PRO A 120 -6.33 7.73 -6.02
C PRO A 120 -6.53 7.10 -4.64
N ILE A 121 -5.89 7.63 -3.59
CA ILE A 121 -6.05 7.12 -2.21
C ILE A 121 -7.45 7.44 -1.70
N ARG A 122 -7.93 8.66 -1.91
CA ARG A 122 -9.31 9.03 -1.54
C ARG A 122 -10.36 8.15 -2.24
N LYS A 123 -10.18 7.89 -3.53
CA LYS A 123 -11.04 6.96 -4.29
C LYS A 123 -11.00 5.54 -3.73
N ARG A 124 -9.82 5.04 -3.33
CA ARG A 124 -9.68 3.72 -2.70
C ARG A 124 -10.42 3.64 -1.37
N ILE A 125 -10.35 4.68 -0.53
CA ILE A 125 -11.07 4.73 0.75
C ILE A 125 -12.58 4.54 0.51
N THR A 126 -13.16 5.28 -0.43
CA THR A 126 -14.57 5.11 -0.79
C THR A 126 -14.86 3.74 -1.41
N ALA A 127 -13.99 3.23 -2.28
CA ALA A 127 -14.16 1.93 -2.91
C ALA A 127 -14.08 0.76 -1.92
N VAL A 128 -13.39 0.89 -0.80
CA VAL A 128 -13.35 -0.14 0.25
C VAL A 128 -14.72 -0.31 0.88
N THR A 129 -15.41 0.77 1.25
CA THR A 129 -16.76 0.71 1.83
C THR A 129 -17.76 0.12 0.82
N GLU A 130 -17.78 0.63 -0.41
CA GLU A 130 -18.67 0.11 -1.44
C GLU A 130 -18.42 -1.39 -1.76
N THR A 131 -17.17 -1.84 -1.73
CA THR A 131 -16.87 -3.27 -1.92
C THR A 131 -17.39 -4.12 -0.77
N THR A 132 -17.34 -3.63 0.49
CA THR A 132 -17.92 -4.33 1.64
C THR A 132 -19.43 -4.47 1.46
N ARG A 133 -20.10 -3.36 1.15
CA ARG A 133 -21.52 -3.32 0.86
C ARG A 133 -21.91 -4.30 -0.26
N SER A 134 -21.23 -4.23 -1.40
CA SER A 134 -21.53 -5.09 -2.57
C SER A 134 -21.42 -6.58 -2.24
N ARG A 135 -20.49 -6.97 -1.38
CA ARG A 135 -20.38 -8.36 -0.92
C ARG A 135 -21.57 -8.78 -0.07
N ILE A 136 -22.04 -7.91 0.83
CA ILE A 136 -23.22 -8.19 1.65
C ILE A 136 -24.47 -8.28 0.74
N VAL A 137 -24.63 -7.35 -0.20
CA VAL A 137 -25.73 -7.37 -1.19
C VAL A 137 -25.74 -8.68 -1.99
N SER A 138 -24.57 -9.14 -2.46
CA SER A 138 -24.46 -10.41 -3.20
C SER A 138 -24.87 -11.62 -2.36
N GLU A 139 -24.50 -11.64 -1.08
CA GLU A 139 -24.89 -12.72 -0.16
C GLU A 139 -26.40 -12.67 0.13
N VAL A 140 -26.97 -11.48 0.27
CA VAL A 140 -28.44 -11.32 0.43
C VAL A 140 -29.15 -11.83 -0.82
N ALA A 141 -28.74 -11.41 -2.02
CA ALA A 141 -29.35 -11.84 -3.28
C ALA A 141 -29.29 -13.38 -3.43
N ARG A 142 -28.16 -13.98 -3.07
CA ARG A 142 -28.03 -15.45 -3.11
C ARG A 142 -29.03 -16.14 -2.16
N GLY A 143 -29.10 -15.68 -0.91
CA GLY A 143 -30.06 -16.27 0.05
C GLY A 143 -31.51 -16.10 -0.38
N GLN A 144 -31.87 -14.96 -1.01
CA GLN A 144 -33.19 -14.76 -1.57
C GLN A 144 -33.49 -15.75 -2.73
N GLN A 145 -32.53 -15.99 -3.61
CA GLN A 145 -32.65 -16.99 -4.68
C GLN A 145 -32.83 -18.42 -4.14
N GLU A 146 -32.23 -18.73 -3.00
CA GLU A 146 -32.37 -19.99 -2.28
C GLU A 146 -33.71 -20.06 -1.49
N GLY A 147 -34.55 -19.03 -1.53
CA GLY A 147 -35.84 -18.97 -0.84
C GLY A 147 -35.74 -18.78 0.68
N LEU A 148 -34.58 -18.33 1.19
CA LEU A 148 -34.36 -18.13 2.62
C LEU A 148 -35.03 -16.85 3.12
N GLY A 149 -35.53 -16.88 4.35
CA GLY A 149 -36.06 -15.71 5.04
C GLY A 149 -34.97 -14.74 5.49
N VAL A 150 -35.34 -13.45 5.70
CA VAL A 150 -34.42 -12.38 6.13
C VAL A 150 -33.53 -12.80 7.31
N ALA A 151 -34.13 -13.40 8.34
CA ALA A 151 -33.41 -13.83 9.53
C ALA A 151 -32.38 -14.95 9.26
N GLU A 152 -32.68 -15.84 8.32
CA GLU A 152 -31.79 -16.93 7.93
C GLU A 152 -30.62 -16.40 7.11
N ILE A 153 -30.89 -15.52 6.15
CA ILE A 153 -29.90 -14.82 5.36
C ILE A 153 -28.94 -14.06 6.29
N ALA A 154 -29.46 -13.24 7.19
CA ALA A 154 -28.65 -12.46 8.12
C ALA A 154 -27.78 -13.35 9.02
N ARG A 155 -28.31 -14.47 9.56
CA ARG A 155 -27.52 -15.42 10.33
C ARG A 155 -26.41 -16.06 9.50
N GLY A 156 -26.70 -16.43 8.25
CA GLY A 156 -25.73 -17.02 7.32
C GLY A 156 -24.58 -16.06 7.01
N ILE A 157 -24.88 -14.79 6.75
CA ILE A 157 -23.88 -13.76 6.49
C ILE A 157 -23.05 -13.50 7.75
N ASN A 158 -23.69 -13.33 8.92
CA ASN A 158 -23.01 -13.05 10.18
C ASN A 158 -21.94 -14.12 10.54
N LYS A 159 -22.21 -15.38 10.25
CA LYS A 159 -21.21 -16.45 10.42
C LYS A 159 -19.97 -16.28 9.53
N ARG A 160 -20.09 -15.61 8.39
CA ARG A 160 -19.01 -15.41 7.41
C ARG A 160 -18.27 -14.09 7.59
N VAL A 161 -18.88 -13.09 8.22
CA VAL A 161 -18.26 -11.76 8.47
C VAL A 161 -16.84 -11.86 9.03
N PRO A 162 -16.52 -12.69 10.05
CA PRO A 162 -15.16 -12.78 10.57
C PRO A 162 -14.14 -13.25 9.54
N SER A 163 -14.51 -14.17 8.65
CA SER A 163 -13.63 -14.66 7.58
C SER A 163 -13.42 -13.60 6.50
N ILE A 164 -14.50 -12.97 6.04
CA ILE A 164 -14.49 -11.90 5.05
C ILE A 164 -13.64 -10.73 5.55
N SER A 165 -13.85 -10.30 6.79
CA SER A 165 -13.15 -9.15 7.38
C SER A 165 -11.65 -9.42 7.55
N ARG A 166 -11.25 -10.63 7.97
CA ARG A 166 -9.84 -11.02 8.06
C ARG A 166 -9.14 -11.00 6.70
N ALA A 167 -9.75 -11.59 5.68
CA ALA A 167 -9.17 -11.64 4.34
C ALA A 167 -9.04 -10.25 3.72
N ARG A 168 -10.09 -9.43 3.83
CA ARG A 168 -10.05 -8.04 3.35
C ARG A 168 -9.06 -7.20 4.12
N GLY A 169 -9.06 -7.31 5.45
CA GLY A 169 -8.11 -6.60 6.31
C GLY A 169 -6.66 -6.90 5.95
N ALA A 170 -6.34 -8.14 5.62
CA ALA A 170 -5.00 -8.53 5.18
C ALA A 170 -4.64 -7.92 3.82
N LEU A 171 -5.56 -7.98 2.85
CA LEU A 171 -5.33 -7.43 1.51
C LEU A 171 -5.13 -5.91 1.54
N ILE A 172 -6.03 -5.19 2.22
CA ILE A 172 -5.97 -3.72 2.33
C ILE A 172 -4.71 -3.30 3.10
N ALA A 173 -4.44 -3.92 4.25
CA ALA A 173 -3.25 -3.60 5.03
C ALA A 173 -1.97 -3.75 4.20
N ARG A 174 -1.80 -4.87 3.51
CA ARG A 174 -0.63 -5.11 2.65
C ARG A 174 -0.52 -4.08 1.55
N THR A 175 -1.58 -3.87 0.80
CA THR A 175 -1.58 -2.94 -0.34
C THR A 175 -1.25 -1.53 0.09
N GLU A 176 -1.89 -1.03 1.13
CA GLU A 176 -1.79 0.38 1.49
C GLU A 176 -0.56 0.70 2.34
N THR A 177 -0.11 -0.21 3.21
CA THR A 177 1.18 -0.01 3.92
C THR A 177 2.35 -0.05 2.93
N HIS A 178 2.31 -0.96 1.96
CA HIS A 178 3.31 -1.04 0.90
C HIS A 178 3.34 0.22 0.03
N ASN A 179 2.17 0.70 -0.41
CA ASN A 179 2.06 1.93 -1.18
C ASN A 179 2.60 3.14 -0.39
N ALA A 180 2.16 3.31 0.87
CA ALA A 180 2.62 4.41 1.73
C ALA A 180 4.13 4.35 2.00
N ALA A 181 4.70 3.16 2.15
CA ALA A 181 6.13 2.97 2.39
C ALA A 181 6.99 3.38 1.18
N ASN A 182 6.64 2.89 -0.01
CA ASN A 182 7.38 3.23 -1.23
C ASN A 182 7.20 4.71 -1.60
N TYR A 183 6.01 5.28 -1.42
CA TYR A 183 5.78 6.73 -1.52
C TYR A 183 6.70 7.50 -0.57
N ALA A 184 6.74 7.12 0.70
CA ALA A 184 7.56 7.78 1.72
C ALA A 184 9.05 7.73 1.39
N MET A 185 9.55 6.57 0.98
CA MET A 185 10.95 6.41 0.59
C MET A 185 11.29 7.27 -0.62
N HIS A 186 10.45 7.24 -1.65
CA HIS A 186 10.64 8.03 -2.87
C HIS A 186 10.65 9.53 -2.58
N GLU A 187 9.65 10.05 -1.90
CA GLU A 187 9.54 11.48 -1.62
C GLU A 187 10.60 11.97 -0.61
N THR A 188 10.93 11.15 0.39
CA THR A 188 12.02 11.49 1.31
C THR A 188 13.36 11.50 0.59
N ALA A 189 13.65 10.53 -0.27
CA ALA A 189 14.88 10.49 -1.07
C ALA A 189 15.01 11.75 -1.94
N LYS A 190 13.96 12.16 -2.63
CA LYS A 190 13.92 13.41 -3.38
C LYS A 190 14.19 14.63 -2.50
N SER A 191 13.68 14.66 -1.28
CA SER A 191 13.83 15.80 -0.37
C SER A 191 15.24 15.95 0.22
N THR A 192 16.11 14.93 0.09
CA THR A 192 17.50 15.01 0.56
C THR A 192 18.35 15.97 -0.25
N GLY A 193 17.96 16.25 -1.49
CA GLY A 193 18.74 17.07 -2.43
C GLY A 193 20.01 16.37 -2.94
N LEU A 194 20.19 15.09 -2.67
CA LEU A 194 21.27 14.28 -3.24
C LEU A 194 20.91 13.85 -4.67
N GLU A 195 21.91 13.72 -5.51
CA GLU A 195 21.75 13.10 -6.82
C GLU A 195 21.68 11.59 -6.65
N LEU A 196 20.47 11.03 -6.85
CA LEU A 196 20.16 9.64 -6.57
C LEU A 196 19.62 8.94 -7.83
N GLU A 197 19.94 7.67 -7.94
CA GLU A 197 19.20 6.71 -8.77
C GLU A 197 18.33 5.82 -7.89
N LYS A 198 17.29 5.27 -8.47
CA LYS A 198 16.42 4.27 -7.84
C LYS A 198 16.52 2.94 -8.59
N GLU A 199 16.48 1.84 -7.83
CA GLU A 199 16.52 0.48 -8.37
C GLU A 199 15.31 -0.31 -7.91
N TRP A 200 14.66 -1.01 -8.82
CA TRP A 200 13.55 -1.91 -8.49
C TRP A 200 14.06 -3.25 -8.00
N VAL A 201 13.59 -3.69 -6.85
CA VAL A 201 13.90 -5.00 -6.29
C VAL A 201 12.62 -5.82 -6.18
N SER A 202 12.51 -6.85 -7.01
CA SER A 202 11.42 -7.82 -6.95
C SER A 202 11.63 -8.79 -5.79
N THR A 203 10.53 -9.29 -5.21
CA THR A 203 10.61 -10.25 -4.10
C THR A 203 11.11 -11.62 -4.57
N GLU A 204 10.91 -11.95 -5.85
CA GLU A 204 11.33 -13.20 -6.52
C GLU A 204 10.86 -14.49 -5.83
N ASP A 205 9.75 -14.42 -5.09
CA ASP A 205 9.09 -15.62 -4.58
C ASP A 205 7.97 -16.11 -5.53
N ALA A 206 7.43 -17.29 -5.28
CA ALA A 206 6.37 -17.91 -6.09
C ALA A 206 5.07 -17.09 -6.20
N ARG A 207 4.97 -15.94 -5.54
CA ARG A 207 3.83 -15.02 -5.61
C ARG A 207 4.18 -13.72 -6.36
N THR A 208 5.42 -13.57 -6.82
CA THR A 208 5.82 -12.45 -7.65
C THR A 208 5.29 -12.64 -9.05
N ARG A 209 4.47 -11.70 -9.51
CA ARG A 209 3.79 -11.79 -10.81
C ARG A 209 4.79 -11.86 -11.96
N ASN A 210 4.54 -12.74 -12.90
CA ASN A 210 5.27 -12.86 -14.16
C ASN A 210 4.35 -13.36 -15.26
N PHE A 211 4.75 -13.21 -16.50
CA PHE A 211 3.95 -13.68 -17.66
C PHE A 211 3.78 -15.20 -17.71
N GLY A 212 4.68 -15.95 -17.09
CA GLY A 212 4.56 -17.41 -16.99
C GLY A 212 3.43 -17.89 -16.08
N ASP A 213 2.93 -17.01 -15.20
CA ASP A 213 1.81 -17.27 -14.28
C ASP A 213 0.51 -16.58 -14.73
N ASP A 214 0.35 -16.30 -16.03
CA ASP A 214 -0.79 -15.60 -16.63
C ASP A 214 -1.05 -14.20 -16.02
N ALA A 215 -0.05 -13.57 -15.43
CA ALA A 215 -0.18 -12.22 -14.89
C ALA A 215 -0.14 -11.18 -16.03
N GLU A 216 -0.99 -10.16 -15.93
CA GLU A 216 -1.02 -9.05 -16.90
C GLU A 216 0.27 -8.23 -16.91
N TYR A 217 0.93 -8.12 -15.75
CA TYR A 217 2.14 -7.30 -15.53
C TYR A 217 3.27 -8.15 -14.99
N ASP A 218 4.47 -7.97 -15.54
CA ASP A 218 5.65 -8.73 -15.16
C ASP A 218 6.51 -7.99 -14.14
N HIS A 219 6.38 -8.37 -12.86
CA HIS A 219 7.17 -7.82 -11.77
C HIS A 219 8.55 -8.48 -11.66
N VAL A 220 8.72 -9.71 -12.15
CA VAL A 220 10.00 -10.41 -12.09
C VAL A 220 11.01 -9.72 -12.99
N SER A 221 10.61 -9.37 -14.23
CA SER A 221 11.48 -8.68 -15.19
C SER A 221 11.88 -7.26 -14.75
N MET A 222 11.22 -6.70 -13.74
CA MET A 222 11.58 -5.39 -13.19
C MET A 222 12.83 -5.41 -12.31
N HIS A 223 13.22 -6.59 -11.82
CA HIS A 223 14.36 -6.72 -10.89
C HIS A 223 15.63 -6.12 -11.48
N GLY A 224 16.30 -5.28 -10.70
CA GLY A 224 17.54 -4.60 -11.11
C GLY A 224 17.37 -3.44 -12.09
N GLN A 225 16.12 -3.11 -12.52
CA GLN A 225 15.90 -1.95 -13.35
C GLN A 225 16.24 -0.66 -12.59
N LYS A 226 17.16 0.15 -13.12
CA LYS A 226 17.63 1.42 -12.55
C LYS A 226 17.09 2.61 -13.32
N ARG A 227 16.75 3.69 -12.61
CA ARG A 227 16.28 4.95 -13.18
C ARG A 227 16.73 6.13 -12.32
N ALA A 228 16.85 7.30 -12.90
CA ALA A 228 16.96 8.54 -12.14
C ALA A 228 15.69 8.76 -11.29
N MET A 229 15.78 9.58 -10.24
CA MET A 229 14.67 9.74 -9.27
C MET A 229 13.39 10.29 -9.90
N ASP A 230 13.49 11.09 -10.94
CA ASP A 230 12.38 11.72 -11.67
C ASP A 230 11.90 10.91 -12.89
N GLU A 231 12.63 9.85 -13.27
CA GLU A 231 12.26 8.98 -14.36
C GLU A 231 11.40 7.80 -13.90
N PRO A 232 10.32 7.43 -14.63
CA PRO A 232 9.54 6.24 -14.31
C PRO A 232 10.29 4.96 -14.65
N PHE A 233 10.03 3.89 -13.92
CA PHE A 233 10.29 2.53 -14.35
C PHE A 233 9.34 2.15 -15.47
N SER A 234 9.77 1.24 -16.33
CA SER A 234 9.01 0.69 -17.45
C SER A 234 8.65 -0.75 -17.14
N MET A 235 7.37 -0.98 -16.80
CA MET A 235 6.86 -2.31 -16.41
C MET A 235 6.19 -2.98 -17.59
N PRO A 236 6.70 -4.12 -18.07
CA PRO A 236 6.08 -4.86 -19.15
C PRO A 236 4.66 -5.34 -18.81
N TRP A 237 3.75 -5.29 -19.78
CA TRP A 237 2.42 -5.86 -19.69
C TRP A 237 1.93 -6.40 -21.03
N ILE A 238 0.99 -7.36 -20.99
CA ILE A 238 0.57 -8.10 -22.18
C ILE A 238 -0.37 -7.32 -23.12
N GLY A 239 -0.89 -6.17 -22.66
CA GLY A 239 -1.94 -5.43 -23.37
C GLY A 239 -1.46 -4.26 -24.24
N GLY A 240 -0.16 -3.93 -24.27
CA GLY A 240 0.33 -2.80 -25.04
C GLY A 240 1.70 -2.26 -24.61
N PRO A 241 1.93 -0.96 -24.73
CA PRO A 241 3.18 -0.33 -24.29
C PRO A 241 3.34 -0.45 -22.77
N ASP A 242 4.60 -0.52 -22.32
CA ASP A 242 4.95 -0.66 -20.91
C ASP A 242 4.24 0.36 -20.02
N LEU A 243 3.84 -0.10 -18.83
CA LEU A 243 3.29 0.78 -17.79
C LEU A 243 4.41 1.61 -17.16
N LEU A 244 4.32 2.93 -17.25
CA LEU A 244 5.23 3.83 -16.56
C LEU A 244 4.81 4.01 -15.11
N ILE A 245 5.72 3.69 -14.18
CA ILE A 245 5.45 3.68 -12.73
C ILE A 245 6.64 4.25 -11.95
N MET A 246 6.40 5.17 -11.02
CA MET A 246 7.48 5.86 -10.31
C MET A 246 8.10 5.03 -9.19
N TYR A 247 7.32 4.16 -8.55
CA TYR A 247 7.76 3.27 -7.48
C TYR A 247 6.79 2.08 -7.33
N PRO A 248 7.21 0.96 -6.72
CA PRO A 248 6.35 -0.19 -6.53
C PRO A 248 5.07 0.14 -5.76
N GLY A 249 3.92 -0.27 -6.29
CA GLY A 249 2.63 -0.03 -5.66
C GLY A 249 2.09 1.40 -5.80
N GLU A 250 2.61 2.22 -6.73
CA GLU A 250 2.19 3.61 -6.95
C GLU A 250 0.67 3.72 -7.06
N ALA A 251 0.10 4.67 -6.29
CA ALA A 251 -1.33 4.95 -6.31
C ALA A 251 -1.77 5.51 -7.67
N GLY A 252 -2.95 5.08 -8.13
CA GLY A 252 -3.49 5.52 -9.43
C GLY A 252 -3.10 4.65 -10.61
N LYS A 253 -2.14 3.75 -10.45
CA LYS A 253 -1.82 2.75 -11.46
C LYS A 253 -2.79 1.56 -11.37
N PRO A 254 -2.91 0.73 -12.44
CA PRO A 254 -3.83 -0.39 -12.48
C PRO A 254 -3.70 -1.32 -11.27
N GLY A 255 -4.84 -1.79 -10.76
CA GLY A 255 -4.87 -2.68 -9.60
C GLY A 255 -4.10 -3.99 -9.83
N ALA A 256 -4.16 -4.52 -11.05
CA ALA A 256 -3.39 -5.70 -11.43
C ALA A 256 -1.86 -5.51 -11.29
N ALA A 257 -1.36 -4.29 -11.45
CA ALA A 257 0.05 -3.94 -11.24
C ALA A 257 0.38 -3.63 -9.76
N THR A 258 -0.56 -3.12 -8.97
CA THR A 258 -0.24 -2.49 -7.67
C THR A 258 -0.81 -3.18 -6.45
N ILE A 259 -2.01 -3.79 -6.54
CA ILE A 259 -2.65 -4.46 -5.41
C ILE A 259 -1.83 -5.69 -5.02
N ASN A 260 -1.57 -5.85 -3.72
CA ASN A 260 -0.81 -6.99 -3.18
C ASN A 260 0.64 -7.10 -3.71
N CYS A 261 1.21 -6.03 -4.26
CA CYS A 261 2.61 -5.95 -4.65
C CYS A 261 3.50 -6.00 -3.40
N ARG A 262 4.72 -6.57 -3.54
CA ARG A 262 5.73 -6.69 -2.46
C ARG A 262 7.12 -6.28 -2.92
N CYS A 263 7.25 -5.79 -4.15
CA CYS A 263 8.51 -5.26 -4.65
C CYS A 263 8.92 -4.01 -3.88
N SER A 264 10.21 -3.77 -3.76
CA SER A 264 10.77 -2.61 -3.10
C SER A 264 11.47 -1.68 -4.10
N SER A 265 11.60 -0.42 -3.74
CA SER A 265 12.50 0.52 -4.41
C SER A 265 13.63 0.86 -3.44
N ILE A 266 14.86 0.83 -3.93
CA ILE A 266 16.03 1.25 -3.19
C ILE A 266 16.66 2.46 -3.89
N HIS A 267 17.39 3.28 -3.14
CA HIS A 267 17.95 4.52 -3.65
C HIS A 267 19.47 4.55 -3.42
N ARG A 268 20.24 4.98 -4.42
CA ARG A 268 21.68 5.05 -4.39
C ARG A 268 22.17 6.42 -4.82
N VAL A 269 23.29 6.86 -4.29
CA VAL A 269 23.97 8.08 -4.77
C VAL A 269 24.66 7.80 -6.10
N VAL A 270 24.40 8.64 -7.09
CA VAL A 270 25.02 8.52 -8.42
C VAL A 270 26.55 8.69 -8.35
N GLY A 271 27.28 7.87 -9.12
CA GLY A 271 28.74 7.93 -9.22
C GLY A 271 29.51 7.29 -8.07
N LEU A 272 28.84 6.54 -7.21
CA LEU A 272 29.44 5.66 -6.21
C LEU A 272 29.20 4.20 -6.65
N ASP A 273 29.95 3.78 -7.66
CA ASP A 273 29.98 2.36 -8.08
C ASP A 273 30.64 1.50 -7.00
N ASP A 274 30.17 0.28 -6.85
CA ASP A 274 30.64 -0.76 -5.90
C ASP A 274 32.11 -1.11 -6.09
#